data_f857e54cffa244ec828449f05aca2e33
#
_entry.id   f857e54cffa244ec828449f05aca2e33
#
_cell.length_a   1.000
_cell.length_b   1.000
_cell.length_c   1.000
_cell.angle_alpha   90.00
_cell.angle_beta   90.00
_cell.angle_gamma   90.00
#
_symmetry.space_group_name_H-M   'P 1'
#
loop_
_entity.id
_entity.type
_entity.pdbx_description
1 polymer ?
#
loop_
_entity_poly.entity_id
_entity_poly.type
_entity_poly.pdbx_seq_one_letter_code
_entity_poly.pdbx_strand_id
1 'polypeptide(L)'
;MGDRIVTWPNALSAARLAGVPVFLWLILGPRTATADLIAAGILGLAGITDWLDGKLARMLNQTSRLGQLLDPAADRLYIAAMIIGLAVRGIIPWWLFGAIVGRELCVGVALLVLQRRTSYEALQVSFVGKAATLCLMYAFPLLFLGAHGGVAAEVVRVLGWAFAVWGTALYWWAAMLYLTQVRDLVKGAATS
;
A
#
# COMPACT_ATOMS: atom_id res chain seq x y z
N MET A 1 31.37 7.17 10.25
CA MET A 1 30.68 7.97 9.22
C MET A 1 29.29 8.28 9.79
N GLY A 2 29.04 9.55 10.17
CA GLY A 2 27.76 9.94 10.77
C GLY A 2 26.64 9.83 9.75
N ASP A 3 25.55 9.14 10.13
CA ASP A 3 24.34 9.09 9.34
C ASP A 3 23.84 10.52 9.09
N ARG A 4 24.00 11.01 7.87
CA ARG A 4 23.43 12.30 7.48
C ARG A 4 21.91 12.19 7.51
N ILE A 5 21.29 12.72 8.56
CA ILE A 5 19.84 12.70 8.75
C ILE A 5 19.12 13.55 7.67
N VAL A 6 19.76 14.64 7.24
CA VAL A 6 19.23 15.55 6.22
C VAL A 6 19.79 15.15 4.86
N THR A 7 19.07 14.32 4.14
CA THR A 7 19.35 13.97 2.73
C THR A 7 18.13 14.32 1.88
N TRP A 8 18.35 14.59 0.59
CA TRP A 8 17.24 14.86 -0.34
C TRP A 8 16.18 13.77 -0.36
N PRO A 9 16.55 12.47 -0.40
CA PRO A 9 15.54 11.39 -0.29
C PRO A 9 14.73 11.47 1.01
N ASN A 10 15.36 11.68 2.16
CA ASN A 10 14.65 11.79 3.44
C ASN A 10 13.67 12.98 3.49
N ALA A 11 14.02 14.10 2.84
CA ALA A 11 13.13 15.26 2.77
C ALA A 11 11.88 14.95 1.93
N LEU A 12 12.05 14.21 0.82
CA LEU A 12 10.93 13.77 -0.02
C LEU A 12 10.01 12.79 0.72
N SER A 13 10.58 11.81 1.42
CA SER A 13 9.81 10.85 2.22
C SER A 13 9.06 11.55 3.37
N ALA A 14 9.70 12.53 4.04
CA ALA A 14 9.05 13.33 5.08
C ALA A 14 7.92 14.20 4.53
N ALA A 15 8.11 14.83 3.36
CA ALA A 15 7.09 15.62 2.69
C ALA A 15 5.90 14.74 2.27
N ARG A 16 6.17 13.51 1.79
CA ARG A 16 5.15 12.53 1.47
C ARG A 16 4.36 12.15 2.73
N LEU A 17 5.04 11.86 3.83
CA LEU A 17 4.38 11.54 5.10
C LEU A 17 3.49 12.69 5.60
N ALA A 18 3.94 13.94 5.47
CA ALA A 18 3.15 15.13 5.80
C ALA A 18 1.95 15.32 4.84
N GLY A 19 2.02 14.79 3.62
CA GLY A 19 0.91 14.81 2.66
C GLY A 19 -0.25 13.88 3.04
N VAL A 20 -0.01 12.83 3.83
CA VAL A 20 -1.07 11.87 4.23
C VAL A 20 -2.24 12.55 4.97
N PRO A 21 -2.03 13.34 6.02
CA PRO A 21 -3.14 14.02 6.70
C PRO A 21 -3.85 15.04 5.81
N VAL A 22 -3.14 15.70 4.90
CA VAL A 22 -3.73 16.63 3.93
C VAL A 22 -4.62 15.85 2.95
N PHE A 23 -4.15 14.74 2.44
CA PHE A 23 -4.91 13.84 1.58
C PHE A 23 -6.17 13.32 2.30
N LEU A 24 -6.04 12.86 3.54
CA LEU A 24 -7.17 12.41 4.35
C LEU A 24 -8.20 13.52 4.57
N TRP A 25 -7.76 14.72 4.88
CA TRP A 25 -8.66 15.86 5.04
C TRP A 25 -9.41 16.19 3.75
N LEU A 26 -8.73 16.15 2.59
CA LEU A 26 -9.36 16.40 1.29
C LEU A 26 -10.38 15.32 0.92
N ILE A 27 -10.05 14.04 1.17
CA ILE A 27 -10.94 12.94 0.78
C ILE A 27 -12.14 12.78 1.73
N LEU A 28 -12.00 13.12 3.01
CA LEU A 28 -13.06 12.98 4.02
C LEU A 28 -13.91 14.24 4.21
N GLY A 29 -13.34 15.42 3.96
CA GLY A 29 -13.96 16.72 4.28
C GLY A 29 -14.82 17.27 3.15
N PRO A 30 -14.26 18.08 2.22
CA PRO A 30 -15.05 18.99 1.37
C PRO A 30 -16.00 18.32 0.37
N ARG A 31 -15.74 17.11 -0.08
CA ARG A 31 -16.51 16.35 -1.10
C ARG A 31 -16.85 17.16 -2.36
N THR A 32 -15.94 18.05 -2.78
CA THR A 32 -16.06 18.83 -4.00
C THR A 32 -15.17 18.28 -5.10
N ALA A 33 -15.56 18.46 -6.37
CA ALA A 33 -14.75 18.03 -7.50
C ALA A 33 -13.33 18.59 -7.47
N THR A 34 -13.17 19.84 -7.01
CA THR A 34 -11.86 20.48 -6.86
C THR A 34 -11.01 19.80 -5.77
N ALA A 35 -11.59 19.48 -4.62
CA ALA A 35 -10.90 18.78 -3.55
C ALA A 35 -10.47 17.37 -3.99
N ASP A 36 -11.32 16.71 -4.74
CA ASP A 36 -11.06 15.37 -5.28
C ASP A 36 -9.93 15.40 -6.34
N LEU A 37 -9.90 16.42 -7.20
CA LEU A 37 -8.80 16.62 -8.14
C LEU A 37 -7.47 16.90 -7.42
N ILE A 38 -7.49 17.73 -6.38
CA ILE A 38 -6.30 18.00 -5.57
C ILE A 38 -5.84 16.73 -4.85
N ALA A 39 -6.76 15.96 -4.27
CA ALA A 39 -6.44 14.69 -3.62
C ALA A 39 -5.83 13.68 -4.61
N ALA A 40 -6.40 13.56 -5.81
CA ALA A 40 -5.84 12.73 -6.89
C ALA A 40 -4.45 13.22 -7.32
N GLY A 41 -4.25 14.54 -7.39
CA GLY A 41 -2.95 15.16 -7.69
C GLY A 41 -1.90 14.83 -6.63
N ILE A 42 -2.25 14.93 -5.34
CA ILE A 42 -1.37 14.58 -4.23
C ILE A 42 -0.98 13.11 -4.30
N LEU A 43 -1.94 12.22 -4.59
CA LEU A 43 -1.67 10.79 -4.73
C LEU A 43 -0.73 10.50 -5.93
N GLY A 44 -0.96 11.14 -7.07
CA GLY A 44 -0.09 11.02 -8.24
C GLY A 44 1.33 11.55 -7.97
N LEU A 45 1.45 12.70 -7.31
CA LEU A 45 2.73 13.27 -6.90
C LEU A 45 3.45 12.37 -5.88
N ALA A 46 2.73 11.77 -4.94
CA ALA A 46 3.31 10.83 -3.99
C ALA A 46 3.93 9.62 -4.71
N GLY A 47 3.24 9.05 -5.70
CA GLY A 47 3.78 7.94 -6.50
C GLY A 47 4.99 8.35 -7.37
N ILE A 48 4.95 9.54 -7.98
CA ILE A 48 6.06 10.05 -8.79
C ILE A 48 7.29 10.32 -7.91
N THR A 49 7.10 10.95 -6.75
CA THR A 49 8.19 11.24 -5.82
C THR A 49 8.81 9.97 -5.24
N ASP A 50 8.03 8.92 -4.97
CA ASP A 50 8.52 7.62 -4.53
C ASP A 50 9.44 6.95 -5.58
N TRP A 51 9.02 7.00 -6.85
CA TRP A 51 9.88 6.51 -7.93
C TRP A 51 11.16 7.34 -8.07
N LEU A 52 11.04 8.67 -7.90
CA LEU A 52 12.14 9.62 -8.07
C LEU A 52 13.18 9.48 -6.93
N ASP A 53 12.74 9.40 -5.67
CA ASP A 53 13.65 9.28 -4.52
C ASP A 53 14.38 7.93 -4.52
N GLY A 54 13.70 6.83 -4.87
CA GLY A 54 14.33 5.55 -5.08
C GLY A 54 15.39 5.54 -6.20
N LYS A 55 15.20 6.34 -7.25
CA LYS A 55 16.19 6.54 -8.33
C LYS A 55 17.35 7.44 -7.88
N LEU A 56 17.03 8.55 -7.22
CA LEU A 56 18.03 9.51 -6.70
C LEU A 56 18.92 8.87 -5.63
N ALA A 57 18.34 8.10 -4.69
CA ALA A 57 19.10 7.42 -3.65
C ALA A 57 20.14 6.46 -4.23
N ARG A 58 19.79 5.75 -5.31
CA ARG A 58 20.73 4.88 -6.03
C ARG A 58 21.80 5.64 -6.79
N MET A 59 21.45 6.77 -7.42
CA MET A 59 22.38 7.59 -8.20
C MET A 59 23.36 8.37 -7.31
N LEU A 60 22.89 8.82 -6.13
CA LEU A 60 23.70 9.66 -5.24
C LEU A 60 24.43 8.86 -4.14
N ASN A 61 24.23 7.52 -4.08
CA ASN A 61 24.74 6.66 -3.00
C ASN A 61 24.41 7.20 -1.59
N GLN A 62 23.25 7.89 -1.46
CA GLN A 62 22.76 8.50 -0.23
C GLN A 62 21.62 7.67 0.34
N THR A 63 21.92 6.45 0.80
CA THR A 63 20.95 5.66 1.56
C THR A 63 21.08 5.98 3.03
N SER A 64 20.00 6.41 3.68
CA SER A 64 19.95 6.60 5.13
C SER A 64 19.06 5.52 5.78
N ARG A 65 19.41 5.11 7.01
CA ARG A 65 18.56 4.19 7.78
C ARG A 65 17.16 4.75 8.03
N LEU A 66 17.06 6.07 8.21
CA LEU A 66 15.79 6.78 8.40
C LEU A 66 14.91 6.74 7.14
N GLY A 67 15.47 6.98 5.94
CA GLY A 67 14.75 6.89 4.67
C GLY A 67 14.22 5.48 4.42
N GLN A 68 15.05 4.46 4.62
CA GLN A 68 14.66 3.06 4.47
C GLN A 68 13.47 2.65 5.36
N LEU A 69 13.24 3.36 6.47
CA LEU A 69 12.10 3.13 7.36
C LEU A 69 10.88 4.00 6.99
N LEU A 70 11.14 5.27 6.60
CA LEU A 70 10.09 6.24 6.28
C LEU A 70 9.37 5.91 4.97
N ASP A 71 10.08 5.43 3.94
CA ASP A 71 9.49 5.11 2.65
C ASP A 71 8.40 4.03 2.75
N PRO A 72 8.66 2.82 3.30
CA PRO A 72 7.62 1.82 3.45
C PRO A 72 6.49 2.24 4.40
N ALA A 73 6.79 3.10 5.40
CA ALA A 73 5.77 3.60 6.32
C ALA A 73 4.83 4.59 5.61
N ALA A 74 5.38 5.54 4.85
CA ALA A 74 4.59 6.51 4.10
C ALA A 74 3.68 5.82 3.08
N ASP A 75 4.20 4.86 2.32
CA ASP A 75 3.42 4.09 1.33
C ASP A 75 2.24 3.36 1.97
N ARG A 76 2.50 2.67 3.08
CA ARG A 76 1.43 1.97 3.81
C ARG A 76 0.38 2.92 4.35
N LEU A 77 0.79 4.10 4.83
CA LEU A 77 -0.14 5.12 5.33
C LEU A 77 -0.99 5.72 4.21
N TYR A 78 -0.42 5.96 3.02
CA TYR A 78 -1.21 6.41 1.86
C TYR A 78 -2.22 5.36 1.42
N ILE A 79 -1.83 4.10 1.32
CA ILE A 79 -2.74 3.00 0.97
C ILE A 79 -3.86 2.89 2.02
N ALA A 80 -3.52 2.92 3.31
CA ALA A 80 -4.51 2.88 4.38
C ALA A 80 -5.46 4.09 4.34
N ALA A 81 -4.94 5.30 4.15
CA ALA A 81 -5.71 6.52 4.01
C ALA A 81 -6.66 6.46 2.82
N MET A 82 -6.19 5.96 1.67
CA MET A 82 -6.98 5.78 0.47
C MET A 82 -8.13 4.79 0.71
N ILE A 83 -7.84 3.61 1.24
CA ILE A 83 -8.85 2.57 1.48
C ILE A 83 -9.91 3.06 2.47
N ILE A 84 -9.48 3.72 3.57
CA ILE A 84 -10.39 4.31 4.56
C ILE A 84 -11.25 5.40 3.90
N GLY A 85 -10.64 6.31 3.16
CA GLY A 85 -11.33 7.39 2.48
C GLY A 85 -12.39 6.88 1.50
N LEU A 86 -12.06 5.89 0.67
CA LEU A 86 -12.98 5.28 -0.28
C LEU A 86 -14.13 4.54 0.42
N ALA A 87 -13.87 3.84 1.53
CA ALA A 87 -14.89 3.15 2.30
C ALA A 87 -15.86 4.13 3.00
N VAL A 88 -15.33 5.16 3.64
CA VAL A 88 -16.15 6.21 4.31
C VAL A 88 -16.98 7.00 3.30
N ARG A 89 -16.47 7.21 2.09
CA ARG A 89 -17.23 7.85 0.99
C ARG A 89 -18.25 6.92 0.32
N GLY A 90 -18.26 5.63 0.65
CA GLY A 90 -19.13 4.64 0.03
C GLY A 90 -18.75 4.28 -1.42
N ILE A 91 -17.54 4.65 -1.86
CA ILE A 91 -17.02 4.32 -3.19
C ILE A 91 -16.68 2.82 -3.27
N ILE A 92 -16.14 2.28 -2.19
CA ILE A 92 -15.95 0.84 -2.01
C ILE A 92 -16.83 0.33 -0.85
N PRO A 93 -17.37 -0.88 -0.94
CA PRO A 93 -18.15 -1.47 0.14
C PRO A 93 -17.24 -1.90 1.31
N TRP A 94 -17.79 -1.87 2.52
CA TRP A 94 -17.08 -2.25 3.74
C TRP A 94 -16.55 -3.68 3.75
N TRP A 95 -17.18 -4.60 3.00
CA TRP A 95 -16.66 -5.97 2.89
C TRP A 95 -15.30 -6.01 2.16
N LEU A 96 -15.09 -5.16 1.13
CA LEU A 96 -13.82 -5.07 0.41
C LEU A 96 -12.73 -4.48 1.31
N PHE A 97 -13.05 -3.42 2.06
CA PHE A 97 -12.18 -2.87 3.10
C PHE A 97 -11.79 -3.97 4.11
N GLY A 98 -12.77 -4.69 4.65
CA GLY A 98 -12.55 -5.78 5.61
C GLY A 98 -11.72 -6.92 5.04
N ALA A 99 -11.92 -7.27 3.77
CA ALA A 99 -11.14 -8.31 3.10
C ALA A 99 -9.65 -7.94 3.00
N ILE A 100 -9.34 -6.68 2.65
CA ILE A 100 -7.96 -6.22 2.51
C ILE A 100 -7.27 -6.10 3.87
N VAL A 101 -7.92 -5.43 4.83
CA VAL A 101 -7.37 -5.27 6.18
C VAL A 101 -7.26 -6.62 6.90
N GLY A 102 -8.27 -7.46 6.78
CA GLY A 102 -8.27 -8.81 7.37
C GLY A 102 -7.11 -9.68 6.86
N ARG A 103 -6.79 -9.58 5.58
CA ARG A 103 -5.62 -10.25 5.00
C ARG A 103 -4.31 -9.73 5.60
N GLU A 104 -4.14 -8.39 5.72
CA GLU A 104 -2.94 -7.80 6.33
C GLU A 104 -2.74 -8.29 7.77
N LEU A 105 -3.82 -8.27 8.55
CA LEU A 105 -3.79 -8.76 9.93
C LEU A 105 -3.46 -10.26 9.99
N CYS A 106 -4.07 -11.07 9.12
CA CYS A 106 -3.86 -12.51 9.09
C CYS A 106 -2.38 -12.85 8.80
N VAL A 107 -1.80 -12.24 7.77
CA VAL A 107 -0.39 -12.45 7.41
C VAL A 107 0.54 -11.86 8.47
N GLY A 108 0.21 -10.67 9.01
CA GLY A 108 0.98 -10.05 10.09
C GLY A 108 1.07 -10.93 11.34
N VAL A 109 -0.06 -11.50 11.77
CA VAL A 109 -0.10 -12.45 12.90
C VAL A 109 0.70 -13.71 12.59
N ALA A 110 0.58 -14.27 11.39
CA ALA A 110 1.32 -15.45 10.99
C ALA A 110 2.85 -15.22 11.01
N LEU A 111 3.30 -14.05 10.55
CA LEU A 111 4.71 -13.65 10.60
C LEU A 111 5.20 -13.47 12.04
N LEU A 112 4.41 -12.84 12.91
CA LEU A 112 4.75 -12.69 14.33
C LEU A 112 4.88 -14.04 15.03
N VAL A 113 4.00 -15.00 14.72
CA VAL A 113 4.08 -16.36 15.26
C VAL A 113 5.34 -17.06 14.77
N LEU A 114 5.68 -16.92 13.48
CA LEU A 114 6.89 -17.50 12.91
C LEU A 114 8.15 -16.94 13.58
N GLN A 115 8.25 -15.61 13.70
CA GLN A 115 9.40 -14.93 14.34
C GLN A 115 9.60 -15.35 15.80
N ARG A 116 8.51 -15.64 16.53
CA ARG A 116 8.60 -16.10 17.92
C ARG A 116 9.00 -17.57 18.07
N ARG A 117 8.79 -18.39 17.03
CA ARG A 117 9.01 -19.84 17.09
C ARG A 117 10.25 -20.31 16.33
N THR A 118 10.79 -19.50 15.45
CA THR A 118 11.87 -19.91 14.54
C THR A 118 12.78 -18.71 14.26
N SER A 119 14.11 -18.92 14.28
CA SER A 119 15.11 -17.91 13.88
C SER A 119 15.21 -17.75 12.35
N TYR A 120 14.09 -17.80 11.63
CA TYR A 120 14.09 -17.79 10.18
C TYR A 120 14.08 -16.35 9.64
N GLU A 121 15.04 -16.02 8.79
CA GLU A 121 15.33 -14.63 8.39
C GLU A 121 14.51 -14.07 7.24
N ALA A 122 13.81 -14.76 6.42
CA ALA A 122 12.88 -14.17 5.45
C ALA A 122 12.07 -15.21 4.65
N LEU A 123 10.75 -15.07 4.67
CA LEU A 123 9.87 -15.70 3.68
C LEU A 123 10.06 -15.04 2.32
N GLN A 124 10.24 -15.84 1.27
CA GLN A 124 10.33 -15.29 -0.09
C GLN A 124 9.01 -14.64 -0.49
N VAL A 125 9.09 -13.37 -0.92
CA VAL A 125 7.93 -12.65 -1.44
C VAL A 125 7.45 -13.34 -2.71
N SER A 126 6.24 -13.90 -2.69
CA SER A 126 5.67 -14.59 -3.85
C SER A 126 5.41 -13.60 -5.01
N PHE A 127 5.63 -14.02 -6.23
CA PHE A 127 5.29 -13.24 -7.44
C PHE A 127 3.81 -12.87 -7.46
N VAL A 128 2.94 -13.77 -6.99
CA VAL A 128 1.49 -13.55 -6.85
C VAL A 128 1.18 -12.38 -5.92
N GLY A 129 1.91 -12.26 -4.79
CA GLY A 129 1.75 -11.12 -3.87
C GLY A 129 2.13 -9.79 -4.51
N LYS A 130 3.17 -9.75 -5.33
CA LYS A 130 3.56 -8.55 -6.09
C LYS A 130 2.51 -8.15 -7.11
N ALA A 131 1.98 -9.12 -7.87
CA ALA A 131 0.91 -8.89 -8.83
C ALA A 131 -0.38 -8.36 -8.14
N ALA A 132 -0.74 -8.94 -6.99
CA ALA A 132 -1.89 -8.52 -6.21
C ALA A 132 -1.78 -7.07 -5.73
N THR A 133 -0.63 -6.70 -5.14
CA THR A 133 -0.40 -5.31 -4.69
C THR A 133 -0.41 -4.34 -5.85
N LEU A 134 0.12 -4.71 -7.01
CA LEU A 134 0.11 -3.89 -8.21
C LEU A 134 -1.32 -3.68 -8.73
N CYS A 135 -2.15 -4.72 -8.75
CA CYS A 135 -3.57 -4.61 -9.10
C CYS A 135 -4.31 -3.64 -8.15
N LEU A 136 -4.13 -3.79 -6.83
CA LEU A 136 -4.79 -2.92 -5.85
C LEU A 136 -4.28 -1.47 -5.93
N MET A 137 -3.00 -1.27 -6.22
CA MET A 137 -2.40 0.04 -6.41
C MET A 137 -3.06 0.82 -7.57
N TYR A 138 -3.46 0.14 -8.66
CA TYR A 138 -4.24 0.75 -9.74
C TYR A 138 -5.73 0.82 -9.44
N ALA A 139 -6.29 -0.15 -8.73
CA ALA A 139 -7.71 -0.23 -8.45
C ALA A 139 -8.23 1.02 -7.71
N PHE A 140 -7.57 1.43 -6.64
CA PHE A 140 -8.07 2.49 -5.78
C PHE A 140 -8.07 3.87 -6.45
N PRO A 141 -7.00 4.34 -7.12
CA PRO A 141 -7.05 5.59 -7.87
C PRO A 141 -8.11 5.56 -8.99
N LEU A 142 -8.26 4.44 -9.70
CA LEU A 142 -9.28 4.30 -10.73
C LEU A 142 -10.69 4.37 -10.16
N LEU A 143 -10.97 3.70 -9.04
CA LEU A 143 -12.27 3.78 -8.36
C LEU A 143 -12.55 5.20 -7.86
N PHE A 144 -11.55 5.90 -7.34
CA PHE A 144 -11.68 7.28 -6.91
C PHE A 144 -11.99 8.22 -8.06
N LEU A 145 -11.25 8.14 -9.18
CA LEU A 145 -11.49 8.93 -10.37
C LEU A 145 -12.83 8.56 -11.04
N GLY A 146 -13.19 7.29 -11.04
CA GLY A 146 -14.44 6.77 -11.57
C GLY A 146 -15.68 7.10 -10.73
N ALA A 147 -15.53 7.68 -9.54
CA ALA A 147 -16.63 8.13 -8.71
C ALA A 147 -17.28 9.43 -9.21
N HIS A 148 -16.64 10.14 -10.15
CA HIS A 148 -17.15 11.34 -10.78
C HIS A 148 -18.01 10.97 -11.98
N GLY A 149 -19.11 11.69 -12.23
CA GLY A 149 -20.04 11.38 -13.32
C GLY A 149 -19.45 11.57 -14.72
N GLY A 150 -20.02 10.87 -15.69
CA GLY A 150 -19.67 10.96 -17.12
C GLY A 150 -19.24 9.61 -17.71
N VAL A 151 -19.34 9.47 -19.04
CA VAL A 151 -19.05 8.20 -19.74
C VAL A 151 -17.60 7.73 -19.51
N ALA A 152 -16.64 8.64 -19.51
CA ALA A 152 -15.25 8.31 -19.25
C ALA A 152 -15.06 7.79 -17.82
N ALA A 153 -15.71 8.41 -16.83
CA ALA A 153 -15.65 7.99 -15.43
C ALA A 153 -16.26 6.59 -15.22
N GLU A 154 -17.31 6.25 -15.97
CA GLU A 154 -17.93 4.92 -15.97
C GLU A 154 -16.92 3.84 -16.40
N VAL A 155 -16.22 4.05 -17.51
CA VAL A 155 -15.18 3.13 -18.01
C VAL A 155 -14.05 2.98 -16.97
N VAL A 156 -13.59 4.08 -16.41
CA VAL A 156 -12.55 4.10 -15.37
C VAL A 156 -13.01 3.33 -14.13
N ARG A 157 -14.28 3.49 -13.73
CA ARG A 157 -14.89 2.77 -12.61
C ARG A 157 -14.94 1.26 -12.85
N VAL A 158 -15.35 0.83 -14.05
CA VAL A 158 -15.38 -0.60 -14.43
C VAL A 158 -13.99 -1.20 -14.37
N LEU A 159 -12.99 -0.53 -14.93
CA LEU A 159 -11.60 -0.96 -14.83
C LEU A 159 -11.12 -1.01 -13.38
N GLY A 160 -11.44 0.01 -12.58
CA GLY A 160 -11.13 0.03 -11.16
C GLY A 160 -11.69 -1.17 -10.40
N TRP A 161 -12.95 -1.53 -10.66
CA TRP A 161 -13.57 -2.73 -10.08
C TRP A 161 -12.93 -4.03 -10.57
N ALA A 162 -12.59 -4.14 -11.85
CA ALA A 162 -11.89 -5.30 -12.38
C ALA A 162 -10.55 -5.52 -11.63
N PHE A 163 -9.76 -4.47 -11.50
CA PHE A 163 -8.50 -4.53 -10.74
C PHE A 163 -8.72 -4.81 -9.24
N ALA A 164 -9.76 -4.26 -8.62
CA ALA A 164 -10.07 -4.49 -7.21
C ALA A 164 -10.43 -5.94 -6.93
N VAL A 165 -11.29 -6.55 -7.75
CA VAL A 165 -11.72 -7.94 -7.59
C VAL A 165 -10.55 -8.90 -7.82
N TRP A 166 -9.86 -8.77 -8.95
CA TRP A 166 -8.70 -9.61 -9.25
C TRP A 166 -7.56 -9.39 -8.24
N GLY A 167 -7.27 -8.14 -7.90
CA GLY A 167 -6.26 -7.81 -6.90
C GLY A 167 -6.57 -8.44 -5.55
N THR A 168 -7.81 -8.35 -5.07
CA THR A 168 -8.22 -8.96 -3.80
C THR A 168 -8.17 -10.49 -3.84
N ALA A 169 -8.59 -11.11 -4.94
CA ALA A 169 -8.49 -12.56 -5.11
C ALA A 169 -7.04 -13.05 -5.07
N LEU A 170 -6.15 -12.42 -5.84
CA LEU A 170 -4.71 -12.72 -5.83
C LEU A 170 -4.07 -12.44 -4.47
N TYR A 171 -4.56 -11.42 -3.76
CA TYR A 171 -4.06 -11.03 -2.44
C TYR A 171 -4.33 -12.11 -1.40
N TRP A 172 -5.53 -12.70 -1.40
CA TRP A 172 -5.87 -13.83 -0.55
C TRP A 172 -5.19 -15.11 -0.99
N TRP A 173 -5.04 -15.32 -2.29
CA TRP A 173 -4.26 -16.45 -2.79
C TRP A 173 -2.81 -16.42 -2.29
N ALA A 174 -2.16 -15.26 -2.38
CA ALA A 174 -0.83 -15.07 -1.84
C ALA A 174 -0.78 -15.30 -0.31
N ALA A 175 -1.80 -14.86 0.43
CA ALA A 175 -1.90 -15.11 1.86
C ALA A 175 -1.98 -16.62 2.19
N MET A 176 -2.79 -17.37 1.44
CA MET A 176 -2.88 -18.83 1.60
C MET A 176 -1.51 -19.50 1.38
N LEU A 177 -0.78 -19.10 0.33
CA LEU A 177 0.57 -19.63 0.09
C LEU A 177 1.53 -19.31 1.24
N TYR A 178 1.46 -18.09 1.80
CA TYR A 178 2.24 -17.73 2.98
C TYR A 178 1.88 -18.56 4.21
N LEU A 179 0.59 -18.73 4.48
CA LEU A 179 0.12 -19.50 5.63
C LEU A 179 0.53 -20.96 5.56
N THR A 180 0.52 -21.58 4.37
CA THR A 180 1.01 -22.94 4.18
C THR A 180 2.50 -23.05 4.46
N GLN A 181 3.32 -22.12 3.94
CA GLN A 181 4.75 -22.07 4.21
C GLN A 181 5.06 -21.90 5.71
N VAL A 182 4.37 -20.96 6.39
CA VAL A 182 4.53 -20.75 7.83
C VAL A 182 4.17 -22.01 8.61
N ARG A 183 3.07 -22.67 8.25
CA ARG A 183 2.65 -23.93 8.90
C ARG A 183 3.71 -25.02 8.77
N ASP A 184 4.30 -25.18 7.58
CA ASP A 184 5.28 -26.23 7.32
C ASP A 184 6.59 -25.96 8.07
N LEU A 185 7.03 -24.71 8.13
CA LEU A 185 8.21 -24.30 8.91
C LEU A 185 8.02 -24.51 10.41
N VAL A 186 6.87 -24.14 10.95
CA VAL A 186 6.55 -24.32 12.38
C VAL A 186 6.47 -25.80 12.74
N LYS A 187 5.94 -26.66 11.86
CA LYS A 187 5.91 -28.12 12.07
C LYS A 187 7.31 -28.72 12.02
N GLY A 188 8.13 -28.34 11.06
CA GLY A 188 9.52 -28.79 10.95
C GLY A 188 10.37 -28.44 12.17
N ALA A 189 10.19 -27.25 12.74
CA ALA A 189 10.88 -26.81 13.96
C ALA A 189 10.40 -27.53 15.24
N ALA A 190 9.21 -28.14 15.23
CA ALA A 190 8.69 -28.91 16.37
C ALA A 190 9.16 -30.37 16.37
N THR A 191 9.73 -30.85 15.27
CA THR A 191 10.21 -32.25 15.10
C THR A 191 11.74 -32.36 15.12
N SER A 192 12.47 -31.27 15.19
CA SER A 192 13.93 -31.17 15.41
C SER A 192 14.26 -30.84 16.85
#